data_a57784cbbee566f6f227ca124821d0c8
#
_entry.id   a57784cbbee566f6f227ca124821d0c8
#
_cell.length_a   1.000
_cell.length_b   1.000
_cell.length_c   1.000
_cell.angle_alpha   90.00
_cell.angle_beta   90.00
_cell.angle_gamma   90.00
#
_symmetry.space_group_name_H-M   'P 1'
#
loop_
_entity.id
_entity.type
_entity.pdbx_description
1 polymer ?
#
loop_
_entity_poly.entity_id
_entity_poly.type
_entity_poly.pdbx_seq_one_letter_code
_entity_poly.pdbx_strand_id
1 'polypeptide(L)'
;LFFGGSALYTAAQTRFRYQPNSPKQCAPVYEIASQYQRFHSQVALDAWESKATLGANCVAATKTGAVIRYGFDGGYISNRALDSRRPGDDRDGWQVNARIQRALFGGELTAQASYTKLNDDEGYSSILANGASRWQERNQVLIQHRTPLRVGNKNALFMVNLYHQDQASNIELFELTDTAIEFGISIAL
;
A
#
# COMPACT_ATOMS: atom_id res chain seq x y z
N LEU A 1 0.97 -13.62 4.80
CA LEU A 1 1.56 -14.07 3.54
C LEU A 1 1.96 -15.54 3.66
N PHE A 2 1.71 -16.38 2.65
CA PHE A 2 1.99 -17.81 2.67
C PHE A 2 2.83 -18.20 1.46
N PHE A 3 3.71 -19.17 1.64
CA PHE A 3 4.48 -19.80 0.59
C PHE A 3 4.43 -21.31 0.79
N GLY A 4 4.02 -22.07 -0.24
CA GLY A 4 3.88 -23.53 -0.14
C GLY A 4 2.95 -24.01 0.99
N GLY A 5 1.93 -23.21 1.35
CA GLY A 5 0.99 -23.52 2.43
C GLY A 5 1.47 -23.15 3.85
N SER A 6 2.70 -22.68 4.00
CA SER A 6 3.24 -22.23 5.30
C SER A 6 3.23 -20.71 5.41
N ALA A 7 2.97 -20.17 6.61
CA ALA A 7 3.06 -18.75 6.87
C ALA A 7 4.52 -18.28 6.75
N LEU A 8 4.78 -17.24 5.95
CA LEU A 8 6.10 -16.63 5.83
C LEU A 8 6.43 -15.80 7.06
N TYR A 9 5.46 -15.04 7.56
CA TYR A 9 5.61 -14.22 8.75
C TYR A 9 4.29 -14.02 9.48
N THR A 10 4.37 -13.66 10.76
CA THR A 10 3.27 -13.17 11.57
C THR A 10 3.45 -11.68 11.79
N ALA A 11 2.39 -10.90 11.71
CA ALA A 11 2.43 -9.48 11.97
C ALA A 11 1.37 -9.06 12.99
N ALA A 12 1.76 -8.16 13.91
CA ALA A 12 0.84 -7.45 14.78
C ALA A 12 0.91 -5.96 14.43
N GLN A 13 -0.24 -5.34 14.18
CA GLN A 13 -0.31 -3.95 13.74
C GLN A 13 -1.21 -3.14 14.66
N THR A 14 -0.78 -1.93 14.98
CA THR A 14 -1.59 -0.88 15.61
C THR A 14 -1.65 0.31 14.66
N ARG A 15 -2.84 0.87 14.48
CA ARG A 15 -3.06 2.05 13.64
C ARG A 15 -3.95 3.04 14.36
N PHE A 16 -3.50 4.27 14.42
CA PHE A 16 -4.30 5.40 14.86
C PHE A 16 -4.49 6.36 13.68
N ARG A 17 -5.76 6.66 13.36
CA ARG A 17 -6.12 7.59 12.32
C ARG A 17 -7.07 8.65 12.88
N TYR A 18 -6.74 9.90 12.65
CA TYR A 18 -7.54 11.04 13.03
C TYR A 18 -7.93 11.85 11.80
N GLN A 19 -9.21 12.06 11.63
CA GLN A 19 -9.79 12.90 10.59
C GLN A 19 -10.85 13.78 11.24
N PRO A 20 -10.59 15.07 11.46
CA PRO A 20 -11.57 15.98 12.03
C PRO A 20 -12.76 16.14 11.08
N ASN A 21 -13.96 16.27 11.65
CA ASN A 21 -15.13 16.66 10.88
C ASN A 21 -14.90 18.07 10.34
N SER A 22 -14.91 18.22 9.03
CA SER A 22 -14.74 19.52 8.38
C SER A 22 -16.00 19.84 7.56
N PRO A 23 -16.63 21.00 7.75
CA PRO A 23 -17.69 21.45 6.86
C PRO A 23 -17.17 21.87 5.48
N LYS A 24 -15.85 21.91 5.31
CA LYS A 24 -15.19 22.22 4.05
C LYS A 24 -15.16 21.00 3.12
N GLN A 25 -14.96 21.26 1.84
CA GLN A 25 -14.83 20.21 0.83
C GLN A 25 -13.65 19.26 1.07
N CYS A 26 -12.66 19.65 1.86
CA CYS A 26 -11.50 18.85 2.21
C CYS A 26 -11.33 18.76 3.73
N ALA A 27 -11.08 17.54 4.23
CA ALA A 27 -10.72 17.28 5.61
C ALA A 27 -9.26 16.77 5.69
N PRO A 28 -8.42 17.33 6.57
CA PRO A 28 -7.09 16.78 6.80
C PRO A 28 -7.17 15.38 7.42
N VAL A 29 -6.17 14.57 7.17
CA VAL A 29 -6.03 13.22 7.71
C VAL A 29 -4.63 13.07 8.28
N TYR A 30 -4.55 12.55 9.49
CA TYR A 30 -3.31 12.20 10.18
C TYR A 30 -3.37 10.71 10.50
N GLU A 31 -2.31 9.98 10.21
CA GLU A 31 -2.24 8.57 10.54
C GLU A 31 -0.86 8.23 11.10
N ILE A 32 -0.84 7.46 12.19
CA ILE A 32 0.35 6.82 12.73
C ILE A 32 0.02 5.33 12.77
N ALA A 33 0.90 4.53 12.19
CA ALA A 33 0.80 3.08 12.22
C ALA A 33 2.12 2.49 12.71
N SER A 34 2.03 1.37 13.40
CA SER A 34 3.18 0.61 13.86
C SER A 34 2.90 -0.87 13.70
N GLN A 35 3.85 -1.60 13.15
CA GLN A 35 3.74 -3.01 12.84
C GLN A 35 4.99 -3.77 13.29
N TYR A 36 4.78 -4.80 14.10
CA TYR A 36 5.79 -5.81 14.38
C TYR A 36 5.68 -6.94 13.37
N GLN A 37 6.80 -7.34 12.76
CA GLN A 37 6.87 -8.44 11.80
C GLN A 37 7.83 -9.51 12.32
N ARG A 38 7.36 -10.74 12.42
CA ARG A 38 8.15 -11.90 12.82
C ARG A 38 8.19 -12.94 11.71
N PHE A 39 9.36 -13.20 11.16
CA PHE A 39 9.58 -14.19 10.11
C PHE A 39 9.86 -15.56 10.69
N HIS A 40 9.12 -16.58 10.29
CA HIS A 40 9.18 -17.91 10.90
C HIS A 40 10.46 -18.68 10.57
N SER A 41 11.02 -18.48 9.38
CA SER A 41 12.21 -19.19 8.91
C SER A 41 13.48 -18.33 8.84
N GLN A 42 13.35 -17.02 8.97
CA GLN A 42 14.45 -16.06 8.81
C GLN A 42 14.37 -14.96 9.88
N VAL A 43 14.66 -15.32 11.12
CA VAL A 43 14.57 -14.41 12.28
C VAL A 43 15.37 -13.12 12.08
N ALA A 44 16.46 -13.16 11.31
CA ALA A 44 17.21 -11.97 10.93
C ALA A 44 16.38 -10.90 10.16
N LEU A 45 15.24 -11.26 9.61
CA LEU A 45 14.32 -10.32 8.94
C LEU A 45 13.27 -9.72 9.87
N ASP A 46 13.22 -10.14 11.13
CA ASP A 46 12.30 -9.58 12.12
C ASP A 46 12.48 -8.07 12.21
N ALA A 47 11.39 -7.34 12.23
CA ALA A 47 11.43 -5.90 12.16
C ALA A 47 10.26 -5.23 12.88
N TRP A 48 10.50 -4.00 13.28
CA TRP A 48 9.47 -3.07 13.74
C TRP A 48 9.34 -1.93 12.73
N GLU A 49 8.21 -1.87 12.04
CA GLU A 49 7.91 -0.79 11.10
C GLU A 49 7.00 0.26 11.74
N SER A 50 7.37 1.51 11.62
CA SER A 50 6.58 2.67 12.04
C SER A 50 6.36 3.57 10.84
N LYS A 51 5.15 4.15 10.74
CA LYS A 51 4.76 5.02 9.66
C LYS A 51 3.96 6.19 10.20
N ALA A 52 4.30 7.40 9.78
CA ALA A 52 3.54 8.60 10.05
C ALA A 52 3.14 9.27 8.74
N THR A 53 1.85 9.53 8.52
CA THR A 53 1.35 10.16 7.30
C THR A 53 0.46 11.36 7.59
N LEU A 54 0.52 12.32 6.67
CA LEU A 54 -0.32 13.50 6.63
C LEU A 54 -0.96 13.61 5.25
N GLY A 55 -2.23 13.94 5.19
CA GLY A 55 -2.94 14.08 3.93
C GLY A 55 -4.25 14.82 4.04
N ALA A 56 -5.04 14.73 2.99
CA ALA A 56 -6.38 15.26 2.95
C ALA A 56 -7.32 14.36 2.14
N ASN A 57 -8.56 14.25 2.60
CA ASN A 57 -9.67 13.67 1.85
C ASN A 57 -10.64 14.78 1.43
N CYS A 58 -10.96 14.83 0.17
CA CYS A 58 -11.77 15.87 -0.44
C CYS A 58 -12.98 15.27 -1.16
N VAL A 59 -14.04 16.07 -1.23
CA VAL A 59 -15.26 15.75 -1.99
C VAL A 59 -15.57 16.93 -2.89
N ALA A 60 -15.80 16.67 -4.18
CA ALA A 60 -16.23 17.67 -5.13
C ALA A 60 -17.48 17.18 -5.87
N ALA A 61 -18.39 18.09 -6.19
CA ALA A 61 -19.51 17.83 -7.08
C ALA A 61 -19.22 18.40 -8.47
N THR A 62 -19.48 17.60 -9.49
CA THR A 62 -19.41 18.06 -10.89
C THR A 62 -20.61 18.93 -11.23
N LYS A 63 -20.56 19.66 -12.34
CA LYS A 63 -21.69 20.43 -12.86
C LYS A 63 -22.94 19.55 -13.16
N THR A 64 -22.74 18.28 -13.40
CA THR A 64 -23.79 17.27 -13.64
C THR A 64 -24.30 16.60 -12.36
N GLY A 65 -23.87 17.06 -11.17
CA GLY A 65 -24.28 16.50 -9.88
C GLY A 65 -23.55 15.23 -9.46
N ALA A 66 -22.62 14.71 -10.26
CA ALA A 66 -21.85 13.54 -9.85
C ALA A 66 -20.84 13.91 -8.76
N VAL A 67 -20.72 13.06 -7.75
CA VAL A 67 -19.78 13.24 -6.64
C VAL A 67 -18.46 12.55 -6.97
N ILE A 68 -17.37 13.29 -6.81
CA ILE A 68 -16.00 12.79 -6.91
C ILE A 68 -15.39 12.88 -5.49
N ARG A 69 -14.85 11.77 -5.00
CA ARG A 69 -14.03 11.73 -3.78
C ARG A 69 -12.59 11.58 -4.21
N TYR A 70 -11.70 12.37 -3.65
CA TYR A 70 -10.27 12.25 -3.91
C TYR A 70 -9.50 12.51 -2.63
N GLY A 71 -8.32 11.92 -2.55
CA GLY A 71 -7.45 12.08 -1.41
C GLY A 71 -6.00 11.94 -1.82
N PHE A 72 -5.15 12.54 -1.04
CA PHE A 72 -3.71 12.38 -1.15
C PHE A 72 -3.13 12.37 0.26
N ASP A 73 -2.08 11.62 0.43
CA ASP A 73 -1.29 11.59 1.65
C ASP A 73 0.18 11.35 1.32
N GLY A 74 1.03 11.81 2.22
CA GLY A 74 2.46 11.54 2.20
C GLY A 74 2.96 11.29 3.60
N GLY A 75 4.02 10.53 3.74
CA GLY A 75 4.53 10.19 5.05
C GLY A 75 5.90 9.53 5.04
N TYR A 76 6.44 9.44 6.22
CA TYR A 76 7.71 8.81 6.51
C TYR A 76 7.50 7.39 7.00
N ILE A 77 8.38 6.50 6.59
CA ILE A 77 8.44 5.10 6.98
C ILE A 77 9.79 4.86 7.64
N SER A 78 9.77 4.24 8.81
CA SER A 78 10.96 3.78 9.51
C SER A 78 10.78 2.31 9.83
N ASN A 79 11.72 1.47 9.42
CA ASN A 79 11.69 0.03 9.63
C ASN A 79 12.98 -0.38 10.34
N ARG A 80 12.88 -0.69 11.63
CA ARG A 80 13.99 -1.00 12.51
C ARG A 80 14.21 -2.51 12.57
N ALA A 81 15.44 -2.93 12.29
CA ALA A 81 15.88 -4.31 12.45
C ALA A 81 15.84 -4.71 13.92
N LEU A 82 15.39 -5.94 14.21
CA LEU A 82 15.47 -6.51 15.56
C LEU A 82 16.66 -7.44 15.73
N ASP A 83 17.35 -7.75 14.66
CA ASP A 83 18.55 -8.58 14.63
C ASP A 83 19.64 -7.86 13.81
N SER A 84 20.81 -7.65 14.40
CA SER A 84 21.96 -6.99 13.76
C SER A 84 22.52 -7.75 12.53
N ARG A 85 22.08 -8.98 12.30
CA ARG A 85 22.44 -9.78 11.10
C ARG A 85 21.52 -9.49 9.91
N ARG A 86 20.55 -8.59 10.05
CA ARG A 86 19.67 -8.24 8.95
C ARG A 86 20.47 -7.56 7.84
N PRO A 87 20.39 -8.06 6.59
CA PRO A 87 21.01 -7.40 5.47
C PRO A 87 20.46 -5.98 5.28
N GLY A 88 21.37 -4.99 5.24
CA GLY A 88 21.01 -3.58 5.14
C GLY A 88 20.60 -2.90 6.44
N ASP A 89 20.54 -3.64 7.56
CA ASP A 89 20.15 -3.18 8.90
C ASP A 89 18.81 -2.46 8.93
N ASP A 90 18.75 -1.25 9.44
CA ASP A 90 17.56 -0.40 9.47
C ASP A 90 17.21 0.14 8.07
N ARG A 91 15.96 0.53 7.88
CA ARG A 91 15.50 1.07 6.60
C ARG A 91 14.57 2.24 6.83
N ASP A 92 14.86 3.33 6.17
CA ASP A 92 14.07 4.54 6.24
C ASP A 92 13.62 5.02 4.86
N GLY A 93 12.53 5.74 4.81
CA GLY A 93 12.05 6.27 3.55
C GLY A 93 10.76 7.06 3.66
N TRP A 94 10.17 7.32 2.53
CA TRP A 94 8.94 8.09 2.42
C TRP A 94 8.02 7.49 1.37
N GLN A 95 6.74 7.83 1.48
CA GLN A 95 5.73 7.46 0.49
C GLN A 95 4.79 8.63 0.23
N VAL A 96 4.21 8.63 -0.96
CA VAL A 96 3.05 9.44 -1.30
C VAL A 96 1.99 8.56 -1.95
N ASN A 97 0.72 8.86 -1.66
CA ASN A 97 -0.42 8.17 -2.21
C ASN A 97 -1.41 9.20 -2.75
N ALA A 98 -2.06 8.86 -3.85
CA ALA A 98 -3.20 9.59 -4.38
C ALA A 98 -4.33 8.61 -4.68
N ARG A 99 -5.56 9.03 -4.44
CA ARG A 99 -6.77 8.24 -4.70
C ARG A 99 -7.87 9.11 -5.26
N ILE A 100 -8.57 8.59 -6.25
CA ILE A 100 -9.80 9.17 -6.78
C ILE A 100 -10.88 8.10 -6.86
N GLN A 101 -12.12 8.47 -6.57
CA GLN A 101 -13.27 7.59 -6.53
C GLN A 101 -14.49 8.31 -7.11
N ARG A 102 -15.23 7.65 -8.00
CA ARG A 102 -16.41 8.19 -8.65
C ARG A 102 -17.40 7.08 -8.99
N ALA A 103 -18.69 7.40 -8.91
CA ALA A 103 -19.73 6.56 -9.51
C ALA A 103 -19.60 6.59 -11.04
N LEU A 104 -19.53 5.42 -11.69
CA LEU A 104 -19.38 5.28 -13.12
C LEU A 104 -19.92 3.92 -13.59
N PHE A 105 -20.60 3.87 -14.74
CA PHE A 105 -21.13 2.63 -15.36
C PHE A 105 -22.00 1.77 -14.42
N GLY A 106 -22.86 2.41 -13.62
CA GLY A 106 -23.73 1.70 -12.67
C GLY A 106 -23.01 1.13 -11.44
N GLY A 107 -21.75 1.43 -11.29
CA GLY A 107 -20.91 1.01 -10.19
C GLY A 107 -20.05 2.14 -9.65
N GLU A 108 -18.94 1.77 -9.02
CA GLU A 108 -17.96 2.69 -8.47
C GLU A 108 -16.58 2.40 -9.08
N LEU A 109 -15.96 3.41 -9.66
CA LEU A 109 -14.58 3.38 -10.12
C LEU A 109 -13.69 4.03 -9.06
N THR A 110 -12.63 3.32 -8.66
CA THR A 110 -11.55 3.82 -7.82
C THR A 110 -10.23 3.69 -8.57
N ALA A 111 -9.45 4.76 -8.63
CA ALA A 111 -8.05 4.72 -9.06
C ALA A 111 -7.16 5.17 -7.90
N GLN A 112 -6.04 4.46 -7.71
CA GLN A 112 -5.03 4.75 -6.70
C GLN A 112 -3.65 4.70 -7.35
N ALA A 113 -2.80 5.62 -6.95
CA ALA A 113 -1.39 5.62 -7.30
C ALA A 113 -0.57 5.81 -6.03
N SER A 114 0.54 5.10 -5.91
CA SER A 114 1.48 5.26 -4.82
C SER A 114 2.91 5.25 -5.32
N TYR A 115 3.74 6.03 -4.68
CA TYR A 115 5.18 6.02 -4.82
C TYR A 115 5.80 5.83 -3.44
N THR A 116 6.78 4.93 -3.35
CA THR A 116 7.53 4.66 -2.12
C THR A 116 9.01 4.61 -2.45
N LYS A 117 9.82 5.30 -1.65
CA LYS A 117 11.28 5.23 -1.70
C LYS A 117 11.80 4.80 -0.33
N LEU A 118 12.64 3.78 -0.30
CA LEU A 118 13.26 3.22 0.90
C LEU A 118 14.77 3.12 0.68
N ASN A 119 15.56 3.41 1.72
CA ASN A 119 16.99 3.25 1.73
C ASN A 119 17.38 2.43 2.96
N ASP A 120 18.29 1.48 2.79
CA ASP A 120 18.90 0.76 3.89
C ASP A 120 20.03 1.63 4.49
N ASP A 121 20.20 1.58 5.81
CA ASP A 121 21.21 2.38 6.50
C ASP A 121 22.61 1.81 6.30
N GLU A 122 22.74 0.48 6.18
CA GLU A 122 24.00 -0.21 5.98
C GLU A 122 24.08 -0.95 4.66
N GLY A 123 25.25 -1.51 4.38
CA GLY A 123 25.48 -2.33 3.20
C GLY A 123 24.63 -3.61 3.22
N TYR A 124 23.96 -3.88 2.11
CA TYR A 124 23.05 -5.02 2.03
C TYR A 124 23.79 -6.36 2.03
N SER A 125 24.85 -6.48 1.25
CA SER A 125 25.66 -7.71 1.14
C SER A 125 27.00 -7.40 0.47
N SER A 126 28.09 -7.99 0.99
CA SER A 126 29.41 -7.89 0.36
C SER A 126 29.48 -8.56 -1.02
N ILE A 127 28.63 -9.56 -1.28
CA ILE A 127 28.56 -10.28 -2.55
C ILE A 127 27.66 -9.54 -3.55
N LEU A 128 26.56 -8.94 -3.06
CA LEU A 128 25.65 -8.17 -3.87
C LEU A 128 25.98 -6.68 -3.74
N ALA A 129 26.10 -5.97 -4.83
CA ALA A 129 26.38 -4.53 -4.90
C ALA A 129 27.69 -4.08 -4.17
N ASN A 130 28.66 -4.97 -3.98
CA ASN A 130 29.96 -4.68 -3.33
C ASN A 130 29.82 -4.03 -1.94
N GLY A 131 28.81 -4.43 -1.18
CA GLY A 131 28.53 -3.89 0.14
C GLY A 131 27.88 -2.50 0.16
N ALA A 132 27.38 -2.01 -0.97
CA ALA A 132 26.62 -0.77 -1.00
C ALA A 132 25.27 -0.92 -0.27
N SER A 133 24.79 0.17 0.34
CA SER A 133 23.45 0.22 0.88
C SER A 133 22.43 0.13 -0.25
N ARG A 134 21.36 -0.62 -0.02
CA ARG A 134 20.30 -0.78 -1.00
C ARG A 134 19.34 0.40 -0.96
N TRP A 135 18.94 0.87 -2.13
CA TRP A 135 17.76 1.71 -2.27
C TRP A 135 16.70 1.00 -3.12
N GLN A 136 15.44 1.32 -2.87
CA GLN A 136 14.29 0.82 -3.62
C GLN A 136 13.30 1.95 -3.87
N GLU A 137 12.86 2.07 -5.11
CA GLU A 137 11.80 2.99 -5.53
C GLU A 137 10.67 2.15 -6.14
N ARG A 138 9.45 2.31 -5.63
CA ARG A 138 8.30 1.55 -6.07
C ARG A 138 7.17 2.46 -6.49
N ASN A 139 6.72 2.28 -7.72
CA ASN A 139 5.52 2.87 -8.28
C ASN A 139 4.42 1.81 -8.33
N GLN A 140 3.22 2.13 -7.87
CA GLN A 140 2.07 1.23 -7.96
C GLN A 140 0.85 1.99 -8.43
N VAL A 141 0.08 1.37 -9.32
CA VAL A 141 -1.23 1.86 -9.77
C VAL A 141 -2.25 0.75 -9.61
N LEU A 142 -3.38 1.07 -9.01
CA LEU A 142 -4.54 0.19 -8.91
C LEU A 142 -5.76 0.91 -9.47
N ILE A 143 -6.42 0.28 -10.43
CA ILE A 143 -7.73 0.71 -10.92
C ILE A 143 -8.73 -0.39 -10.57
N GLN A 144 -9.76 -0.05 -9.83
CA GLN A 144 -10.78 -0.97 -9.38
C GLN A 144 -12.15 -0.47 -9.82
N HIS A 145 -12.94 -1.34 -10.46
CA HIS A 145 -14.35 -1.10 -10.73
C HIS A 145 -15.20 -2.10 -9.95
N ARG A 146 -16.17 -1.62 -9.20
CA ARG A 146 -17.13 -2.41 -8.43
C ARG A 146 -18.54 -2.14 -8.92
N THR A 147 -19.23 -3.18 -9.36
CA THR A 147 -20.61 -3.09 -9.87
C THR A 147 -21.53 -3.96 -9.02
N PRO A 148 -22.57 -3.39 -8.41
CA PRO A 148 -23.58 -4.19 -7.74
C PRO A 148 -24.36 -5.02 -8.76
N LEU A 149 -24.57 -6.29 -8.45
CA LEU A 149 -25.31 -7.25 -9.27
C LEU A 149 -26.39 -7.92 -8.42
N ARG A 150 -27.39 -8.50 -9.09
CA ARG A 150 -28.32 -9.44 -8.49
C ARG A 150 -28.11 -10.84 -9.08
N VAL A 151 -27.93 -11.82 -8.20
CA VAL A 151 -27.82 -13.22 -8.57
C VAL A 151 -28.99 -13.97 -7.92
N GLY A 152 -30.04 -14.21 -8.66
CA GLY A 152 -31.32 -14.64 -8.12
C GLY A 152 -31.89 -13.59 -7.15
N ASN A 153 -32.17 -14.00 -5.91
CA ASN A 153 -32.70 -13.12 -4.84
C ASN A 153 -31.59 -12.50 -3.96
N LYS A 154 -30.30 -12.75 -4.27
CA LYS A 154 -29.17 -12.28 -3.47
C LYS A 154 -28.50 -11.08 -4.11
N ASN A 155 -28.05 -10.15 -3.26
CA ASN A 155 -27.19 -9.07 -3.71
C ASN A 155 -25.76 -9.60 -3.87
N ALA A 156 -25.14 -9.30 -4.99
CA ALA A 156 -23.76 -9.62 -5.29
C ALA A 156 -22.99 -8.36 -5.70
N LEU A 157 -21.68 -8.40 -5.57
CA LEU A 157 -20.79 -7.36 -6.02
C LEU A 157 -19.75 -7.98 -6.98
N PHE A 158 -19.75 -7.53 -8.22
CA PHE A 158 -18.72 -7.85 -9.19
C PHE A 158 -17.59 -6.84 -9.10
N MET A 159 -16.35 -7.32 -9.12
CA MET A 159 -15.14 -6.49 -9.03
C MET A 159 -14.20 -6.83 -10.17
N VAL A 160 -13.61 -5.78 -10.76
CA VAL A 160 -12.48 -5.88 -11.68
C VAL A 160 -11.36 -5.01 -11.13
N ASN A 161 -10.18 -5.59 -10.96
CA ASN A 161 -8.98 -4.88 -10.54
C ASN A 161 -7.94 -4.95 -11.66
N LEU A 162 -7.37 -3.82 -12.02
CA LEU A 162 -6.15 -3.71 -12.80
C LEU A 162 -5.06 -3.18 -11.88
N TYR A 163 -4.01 -3.94 -11.71
CA TYR A 163 -2.85 -3.60 -10.88
C TYR A 163 -1.60 -3.55 -11.75
N HIS A 164 -0.79 -2.53 -11.51
CA HIS A 164 0.55 -2.43 -12.08
C HIS A 164 1.53 -1.96 -11.01
N GLN A 165 2.70 -2.61 -10.96
CA GLN A 165 3.80 -2.24 -10.09
C GLN A 165 5.09 -2.23 -10.88
N ASP A 166 5.91 -1.20 -10.64
CA ASP A 166 7.28 -1.10 -11.09
C ASP A 166 8.17 -0.75 -9.90
N GLN A 167 9.21 -1.53 -9.68
CA GLN A 167 10.19 -1.34 -8.61
C GLN A 167 11.59 -1.34 -9.17
N ALA A 168 12.28 -0.23 -9.00
CA ALA A 168 13.71 -0.07 -9.31
C ALA A 168 14.56 -0.21 -8.03
N SER A 169 15.80 -0.69 -8.19
CA SER A 169 16.77 -0.83 -7.11
C SER A 169 18.19 -0.73 -7.67
N ASN A 170 19.18 -0.41 -6.83
CA ASN A 170 20.60 -0.57 -7.18
C ASN A 170 21.09 -2.03 -7.08
N ILE A 171 20.24 -2.94 -6.67
CA ILE A 171 20.51 -4.39 -6.63
C ILE A 171 19.45 -5.05 -7.50
N GLU A 172 19.85 -5.56 -8.66
CA GLU A 172 18.97 -6.15 -9.68
C GLU A 172 17.99 -7.20 -9.15
N LEU A 173 18.39 -7.97 -8.12
CA LEU A 173 17.54 -8.96 -7.47
C LEU A 173 16.24 -8.37 -6.91
N PHE A 174 16.19 -7.07 -6.63
CA PHE A 174 15.02 -6.36 -6.09
C PHE A 174 14.28 -5.55 -7.13
N GLU A 175 14.67 -5.61 -8.39
CA GLU A 175 13.90 -5.04 -9.49
C GLU A 175 12.71 -5.93 -9.80
N LEU A 176 11.55 -5.33 -9.99
CA LEU A 176 10.31 -6.03 -10.26
C LEU A 176 9.38 -5.17 -11.09
N THR A 177 8.87 -5.71 -12.17
CA THR A 177 7.74 -5.14 -12.90
C THR A 177 6.66 -6.21 -12.97
N ASP A 178 5.45 -5.86 -12.52
CA ASP A 178 4.31 -6.78 -12.49
C ASP A 178 3.03 -6.07 -12.93
N THR A 179 2.18 -6.80 -13.65
CA THR A 179 0.86 -6.32 -14.08
C THR A 179 -0.13 -7.46 -13.93
N ALA A 180 -1.21 -7.23 -13.21
CA ALA A 180 -2.26 -8.22 -12.99
C ALA A 180 -3.65 -7.65 -13.28
N ILE A 181 -4.52 -8.51 -13.81
CA ILE A 181 -5.96 -8.25 -13.91
C ILE A 181 -6.67 -9.33 -13.10
N GLU A 182 -7.50 -8.89 -12.16
CA GLU A 182 -8.24 -9.78 -11.28
C GLU A 182 -9.74 -9.55 -11.43
N PHE A 183 -10.49 -10.64 -11.40
CA PHE A 183 -11.96 -10.62 -11.40
C PHE A 183 -12.46 -11.31 -10.13
N GLY A 184 -13.48 -10.71 -9.50
CA GLY A 184 -14.05 -11.25 -8.28
C GLY A 184 -15.56 -11.07 -8.22
N ILE A 185 -16.22 -12.03 -7.56
CA ILE A 185 -17.64 -11.91 -7.21
C ILE A 185 -17.77 -12.17 -5.71
N SER A 186 -18.41 -11.24 -5.01
CA SER A 186 -18.79 -11.39 -3.60
C SER A 186 -20.30 -11.45 -3.49
N ILE A 187 -20.81 -12.47 -2.80
CA ILE A 187 -22.26 -12.68 -2.59
C ILE A 187 -22.54 -12.55 -1.10
N ALA A 188 -23.46 -11.67 -0.72
CA ALA A 188 -23.96 -11.61 0.66
C ALA A 188 -24.86 -12.83 0.93
N LEU A 189 -24.51 -13.61 1.95
CA LEU A 189 -25.28 -14.77 2.41
C LEU A 189 -26.41 -14.36 3.34
#